data_13fe717dd9dab7d074cf9e9d779a94ec
#
_entry.id   13fe717dd9dab7d074cf9e9d779a94ec
#
_cell.length_a   1.000
_cell.length_b   1.000
_cell.length_c   1.000
_cell.angle_alpha   90.00
_cell.angle_beta   90.00
_cell.angle_gamma   90.00
#
_symmetry.space_group_name_H-M   'P 1'
#
loop_
_entity.id
_entity.type
_entity.pdbx_description
1 polymer ?
#
loop_
_entity_poly.entity_id
_entity_poly.type
_entity_poly.pdbx_seq_one_letter_code
_entity_poly.pdbx_strand_id
1 'polypeptide(L)'
;MAIKKEPEKKEKDPGEAILKLVDALHDERKISKETIFKGIESAIQVAAERHFAVEEGVFVSIDQVTGHIVARYGELELDPITLGRIAAQSAKQMIIQKIREAESDTVFNEFAGKKGELVVGTVTRVDAGTAIVSLGKTEALLPRSEQIPGETHHVGERVKAVILEVRKQGHRVKVVLSRCHPDFVRSLFEEEIPEIDERIIDIRAVAREAGYRSKVAVTSIDMKVDAVGACVGVRGSRIKNVIEELNGERIDIVRWNDALQVLIPNALQPAQISDVFTYPRLGRAIVLVTDDQLSLAIGRRGQNVRLASKLVGWDIEIMTHDELAEALERAERWFGQLPHASPELTNVLIEEGFLSYNDITCIDAAGLAEFSALPEPEADEVVMYAEEYADVMEQSVEEERRQAEEAAEVARQEADAQAQAEADAQAADAQAQAEADAQAAAAAEAGTAEGEVGIATEGGEVVATVQDGEMVAVVGPADGETSAEAEPATPEAVSNSGEETETPAAAPSDADKPAE
;
A
#
# COMPACT_ATOMS: atom_id res chain seq x y z
N MET A 1 -2.99 63.17 -66.65
CA MET A 1 -3.32 61.99 -65.81
C MET A 1 -2.17 61.00 -65.86
N ALA A 2 -1.39 60.94 -64.80
CA ALA A 2 -0.20 60.07 -64.73
C ALA A 2 -0.66 58.76 -64.00
N ILE A 3 -0.57 57.65 -64.69
CA ILE A 3 -0.86 56.31 -64.16
C ILE A 3 0.37 55.93 -63.33
N LYS A 4 0.16 55.89 -61.99
CA LYS A 4 1.09 55.27 -61.03
C LYS A 4 1.14 53.79 -61.30
N LYS A 5 2.28 53.29 -61.80
CA LYS A 5 2.64 51.88 -61.76
C LYS A 5 2.81 51.44 -60.28
N GLU A 6 1.97 50.50 -59.84
CA GLU A 6 2.23 49.79 -58.61
C GLU A 6 3.56 49.01 -58.72
N PRO A 7 4.33 48.91 -57.62
CA PRO A 7 5.56 48.12 -57.62
C PRO A 7 5.23 46.65 -57.72
N GLU A 8 5.77 45.98 -58.73
CA GLU A 8 5.78 44.53 -58.91
C GLU A 8 6.31 43.90 -57.60
N LYS A 9 5.49 43.11 -56.95
CA LYS A 9 5.96 42.18 -55.89
C LYS A 9 6.98 41.25 -56.56
N LYS A 10 8.27 41.44 -56.25
CA LYS A 10 9.33 40.48 -56.54
C LYS A 10 8.88 39.15 -55.93
N GLU A 11 8.54 38.17 -56.74
CA GLU A 11 8.42 36.78 -56.30
C GLU A 11 9.75 36.41 -55.67
N LYS A 12 9.74 36.10 -54.36
CA LYS A 12 10.93 35.66 -53.67
C LYS A 12 11.32 34.32 -54.27
N ASP A 13 12.56 34.23 -54.73
CA ASP A 13 13.14 33.01 -55.28
C ASP A 13 12.95 31.85 -54.26
N PRO A 14 12.23 30.77 -54.60
CA PRO A 14 11.93 29.67 -53.68
C PRO A 14 13.22 29.06 -53.09
N GLY A 15 14.35 29.10 -53.80
CA GLY A 15 15.63 28.62 -53.31
C GLY A 15 16.20 29.45 -52.14
N GLU A 16 16.10 30.79 -52.23
CA GLU A 16 16.55 31.69 -51.15
C GLU A 16 15.71 31.53 -49.88
N ALA A 17 14.42 31.21 -50.02
CA ALA A 17 13.53 30.94 -48.88
C ALA A 17 13.91 29.64 -48.17
N ILE A 18 14.32 28.60 -48.89
CA ILE A 18 14.74 27.30 -48.32
C ILE A 18 16.08 27.47 -47.60
N LEU A 19 17.07 28.19 -48.19
CA LEU A 19 18.36 28.42 -47.54
C LEU A 19 18.20 29.17 -46.21
N LYS A 20 17.44 30.27 -46.20
CA LYS A 20 17.14 31.01 -44.94
C LYS A 20 16.49 30.16 -43.88
N LEU A 21 15.65 29.23 -44.28
CA LEU A 21 14.95 28.34 -43.38
C LEU A 21 15.87 27.26 -42.82
N VAL A 22 16.78 26.70 -43.65
CA VAL A 22 17.81 25.74 -43.23
C VAL A 22 18.79 26.39 -42.25
N ASP A 23 19.24 27.63 -42.55
CA ASP A 23 20.14 28.38 -41.67
C ASP A 23 19.49 28.65 -40.32
N ALA A 24 18.26 29.13 -40.31
CA ALA A 24 17.51 29.36 -39.06
C ALA A 24 17.38 28.09 -38.19
N LEU A 25 17.13 26.92 -38.81
CA LEU A 25 17.05 25.65 -38.11
C LEU A 25 18.39 25.15 -37.58
N HIS A 26 19.45 25.35 -38.34
CA HIS A 26 20.79 25.02 -37.91
C HIS A 26 21.22 25.84 -36.69
N ASP A 27 20.95 27.15 -36.72
CA ASP A 27 21.34 28.09 -35.65
C ASP A 27 20.49 27.89 -34.39
N GLU A 28 19.16 27.70 -34.54
CA GLU A 28 18.24 27.53 -33.40
C GLU A 28 18.33 26.16 -32.72
N ARG A 29 18.57 25.10 -33.49
CA ARG A 29 18.42 23.72 -32.99
C ARG A 29 19.69 22.88 -33.10
N LYS A 30 20.79 23.39 -33.61
CA LYS A 30 22.09 22.69 -33.82
C LYS A 30 21.99 21.40 -34.63
N ILE A 31 21.01 21.30 -35.52
CA ILE A 31 20.86 20.16 -36.44
C ILE A 31 21.81 20.37 -37.62
N SER A 32 22.49 19.31 -38.08
CA SER A 32 23.39 19.45 -39.24
C SER A 32 22.62 19.84 -40.50
N LYS A 33 23.15 20.79 -41.27
CA LYS A 33 22.55 21.28 -42.53
C LYS A 33 22.27 20.14 -43.50
N GLU A 34 23.17 19.15 -43.59
CA GLU A 34 23.02 17.97 -44.44
C GLU A 34 21.78 17.15 -44.10
N THR A 35 21.50 16.96 -42.79
CA THR A 35 20.30 16.21 -42.32
C THR A 35 19.03 16.95 -42.68
N ILE A 36 19.04 18.28 -42.60
CA ILE A 36 17.89 19.12 -42.95
C ILE A 36 17.67 19.07 -44.49
N PHE A 37 18.70 19.18 -45.29
CA PHE A 37 18.58 19.09 -46.76
C PHE A 37 18.05 17.73 -47.20
N LYS A 38 18.63 16.63 -46.73
CA LYS A 38 18.13 15.26 -47.01
C LYS A 38 16.66 15.08 -46.63
N GLY A 39 16.27 15.65 -45.49
CA GLY A 39 14.87 15.61 -45.05
C GLY A 39 13.94 16.36 -45.99
N ILE A 40 14.36 17.55 -46.47
CA ILE A 40 13.59 18.35 -47.42
C ILE A 40 13.51 17.66 -48.80
N GLU A 41 14.60 17.10 -49.29
CA GLU A 41 14.67 16.33 -50.53
C GLU A 41 13.69 15.17 -50.53
N SER A 42 13.69 14.35 -49.45
CA SER A 42 12.76 13.22 -49.28
C SER A 42 11.30 13.67 -49.22
N ALA A 43 11.00 14.79 -48.54
CA ALA A 43 9.63 15.31 -48.50
C ALA A 43 9.13 15.84 -49.83
N ILE A 44 10.00 16.51 -50.58
CA ILE A 44 9.67 16.98 -51.92
C ILE A 44 9.46 15.79 -52.87
N GLN A 45 10.31 14.77 -52.76
CA GLN A 45 10.16 13.52 -53.50
C GLN A 45 8.79 12.89 -53.31
N VAL A 46 8.38 12.62 -52.08
CA VAL A 46 7.06 12.03 -51.76
C VAL A 46 5.91 12.92 -52.23
N ALA A 47 6.08 14.24 -52.11
CA ALA A 47 5.03 15.18 -52.55
C ALA A 47 4.94 15.28 -54.08
N ALA A 48 6.07 15.20 -54.80
CA ALA A 48 6.13 15.15 -56.23
C ALA A 48 5.54 13.86 -56.80
N GLU A 49 5.88 12.71 -56.22
CA GLU A 49 5.32 11.39 -56.55
C GLU A 49 3.79 11.42 -56.47
N ARG A 50 3.22 11.96 -55.40
CA ARG A 50 1.76 12.10 -55.22
C ARG A 50 1.13 13.07 -56.23
N HIS A 51 1.81 14.20 -56.51
CA HIS A 51 1.25 15.21 -57.41
C HIS A 51 1.24 14.75 -58.88
N PHE A 52 2.28 14.04 -59.28
CA PHE A 52 2.42 13.52 -60.63
C PHE A 52 1.82 12.12 -60.82
N ALA A 53 1.24 11.56 -59.75
CA ALA A 53 0.59 10.22 -59.73
C ALA A 53 1.58 9.10 -60.20
N VAL A 54 2.83 9.17 -59.79
CA VAL A 54 3.89 8.21 -60.12
C VAL A 54 4.16 7.39 -58.88
N GLU A 55 4.15 6.06 -58.99
CA GLU A 55 4.29 5.18 -57.81
C GLU A 55 5.67 5.18 -57.20
N GLU A 56 6.77 5.31 -57.96
CA GLU A 56 8.16 5.45 -57.46
C GLU A 56 9.08 5.98 -58.58
N GLY A 57 10.22 6.59 -58.22
CA GLY A 57 11.30 6.91 -59.16
C GLY A 57 11.54 8.39 -59.42
N VAL A 58 10.97 9.30 -58.61
CA VAL A 58 11.31 10.71 -58.66
C VAL A 58 12.62 10.95 -57.87
N PHE A 59 13.64 11.45 -58.51
CA PHE A 59 14.87 11.89 -57.84
C PHE A 59 14.84 13.38 -57.62
N VAL A 60 14.99 13.81 -56.37
CA VAL A 60 15.06 15.24 -56.01
C VAL A 60 16.42 15.54 -55.40
N SER A 61 17.08 16.59 -55.86
CA SER A 61 18.33 17.09 -55.30
C SER A 61 18.22 18.58 -55.10
N ILE A 62 18.75 19.10 -54.01
CA ILE A 62 18.79 20.52 -53.66
C ILE A 62 20.25 20.96 -53.63
N ASP A 63 20.61 21.94 -54.42
CA ASP A 63 21.93 22.57 -54.34
C ASP A 63 22.05 23.32 -53.01
N GLN A 64 22.98 22.91 -52.16
CA GLN A 64 23.20 23.47 -50.83
C GLN A 64 23.72 24.93 -50.86
N VAL A 65 24.23 25.42 -51.99
CA VAL A 65 24.75 26.77 -52.14
C VAL A 65 23.71 27.75 -52.70
N THR A 66 22.97 27.30 -53.72
CA THR A 66 21.99 28.16 -54.42
C THR A 66 20.55 27.93 -53.96
N GLY A 67 20.29 26.82 -53.30
CA GLY A 67 18.93 26.42 -52.90
C GLY A 67 18.10 25.94 -54.11
N HIS A 68 18.70 25.76 -55.28
CA HIS A 68 17.98 25.34 -56.49
C HIS A 68 17.56 23.88 -56.39
N ILE A 69 16.30 23.61 -56.71
CA ILE A 69 15.71 22.28 -56.64
C ILE A 69 15.67 21.68 -58.05
N VAL A 70 16.30 20.52 -58.21
CA VAL A 70 16.26 19.72 -59.45
C VAL A 70 15.51 18.43 -59.14
N ALA A 71 14.43 18.16 -59.84
CA ALA A 71 13.74 16.89 -59.75
C ALA A 71 13.65 16.24 -61.14
N ARG A 72 13.92 14.93 -61.18
CA ARG A 72 13.91 14.09 -62.39
C ARG A 72 13.09 12.86 -62.19
N TYR A 73 12.33 12.52 -63.22
CA TYR A 73 11.67 11.25 -63.34
C TYR A 73 12.24 10.51 -64.59
N GLY A 74 13.14 9.55 -64.37
CA GLY A 74 13.94 8.98 -65.43
C GLY A 74 14.83 10.02 -66.09
N GLU A 75 14.67 10.24 -67.41
CA GLU A 75 15.37 11.27 -68.19
C GLU A 75 14.62 12.61 -68.29
N LEU A 76 13.41 12.70 -67.77
CA LEU A 76 12.56 13.91 -67.84
C LEU A 76 12.78 14.80 -66.62
N GLU A 77 13.15 16.08 -66.85
CA GLU A 77 13.13 17.13 -65.82
C GLU A 77 11.68 17.58 -65.56
N LEU A 78 11.30 17.63 -64.28
CA LEU A 78 9.98 18.08 -63.87
C LEU A 78 9.92 19.62 -63.84
N ASP A 79 8.76 20.22 -64.14
CA ASP A 79 8.58 21.67 -64.24
C ASP A 79 9.00 22.39 -62.94
N PRO A 80 10.03 23.29 -63.00
CA PRO A 80 10.56 23.97 -61.85
C PRO A 80 9.58 24.86 -61.09
N ILE A 81 8.55 25.41 -61.76
CA ILE A 81 7.57 26.32 -61.18
C ILE A 81 6.59 25.53 -60.28
N THR A 82 6.10 24.43 -60.80
CA THR A 82 5.19 23.52 -60.04
C THR A 82 5.93 22.87 -58.86
N LEU A 83 7.16 22.42 -59.09
CA LEU A 83 8.06 21.92 -58.06
C LEU A 83 8.37 22.94 -56.98
N GLY A 84 8.62 24.21 -57.32
CA GLY A 84 8.90 25.26 -56.35
C GLY A 84 7.76 25.49 -55.36
N ARG A 85 6.51 25.41 -55.79
CA ARG A 85 5.33 25.51 -54.90
C ARG A 85 5.16 24.29 -54.02
N ILE A 86 5.29 23.08 -54.58
CA ILE A 86 5.23 21.82 -53.84
C ILE A 86 6.36 21.74 -52.82
N ALA A 87 7.58 22.09 -53.25
CA ALA A 87 8.78 22.11 -52.43
C ALA A 87 8.66 23.05 -51.24
N ALA A 88 8.18 24.28 -51.42
CA ALA A 88 8.01 25.24 -50.34
C ALA A 88 6.99 24.74 -49.27
N GLN A 89 5.91 24.13 -49.70
CA GLN A 89 4.90 23.59 -48.79
C GLN A 89 5.41 22.33 -48.07
N SER A 90 6.05 21.40 -48.79
CA SER A 90 6.61 20.16 -48.23
C SER A 90 7.78 20.45 -47.31
N ALA A 91 8.68 21.38 -47.68
CA ALA A 91 9.76 21.85 -46.81
C ALA A 91 9.22 22.42 -45.49
N LYS A 92 8.20 23.28 -45.56
CA LYS A 92 7.58 23.82 -44.33
C LYS A 92 7.01 22.70 -43.43
N GLN A 93 6.30 21.71 -43.98
CA GLN A 93 5.75 20.59 -43.20
C GLN A 93 6.86 19.72 -42.61
N MET A 94 7.90 19.40 -43.42
CA MET A 94 9.05 18.62 -42.95
C MET A 94 9.77 19.30 -41.79
N ILE A 95 9.98 20.60 -41.91
CA ILE A 95 10.64 21.38 -40.86
C ILE A 95 9.84 21.37 -39.58
N ILE A 96 8.51 21.59 -39.66
CA ILE A 96 7.65 21.50 -38.49
C ILE A 96 7.71 20.09 -37.88
N GLN A 97 7.78 19.06 -38.72
CA GLN A 97 7.91 17.68 -38.27
C GLN A 97 9.26 17.42 -37.58
N LYS A 98 10.38 17.89 -38.21
CA LYS A 98 11.73 17.74 -37.63
C LYS A 98 11.91 18.52 -36.32
N ILE A 99 11.33 19.72 -36.24
CA ILE A 99 11.30 20.47 -34.98
C ILE A 99 10.57 19.68 -33.88
N ARG A 100 9.38 19.19 -34.19
CA ARG A 100 8.61 18.38 -33.23
C ARG A 100 9.34 17.10 -32.85
N GLU A 101 10.04 16.45 -33.77
CA GLU A 101 10.84 15.25 -33.51
C GLU A 101 12.01 15.58 -32.58
N ALA A 102 12.77 16.65 -32.85
CA ALA A 102 13.88 17.11 -32.01
C ALA A 102 13.41 17.55 -30.61
N GLU A 103 12.29 18.28 -30.53
CA GLU A 103 11.65 18.63 -29.25
C GLU A 103 11.23 17.38 -28.48
N SER A 104 10.60 16.40 -29.15
CA SER A 104 10.20 15.12 -28.60
C SER A 104 11.41 14.33 -28.08
N ASP A 105 12.53 14.29 -28.85
CA ASP A 105 13.76 13.61 -28.45
C ASP A 105 14.40 14.27 -27.23
N THR A 106 14.41 15.60 -27.18
CA THR A 106 14.94 16.35 -26.04
C THR A 106 14.11 16.04 -24.77
N VAL A 107 12.79 16.11 -24.86
CA VAL A 107 11.88 15.79 -23.76
C VAL A 107 12.02 14.32 -23.34
N PHE A 108 12.08 13.40 -24.30
CA PHE A 108 12.27 11.99 -24.00
C PHE A 108 13.56 11.73 -23.21
N ASN A 109 14.68 12.29 -23.67
CA ASN A 109 15.98 12.11 -23.01
C ASN A 109 16.01 12.77 -21.62
N GLU A 110 15.36 13.92 -21.44
CA GLU A 110 15.25 14.60 -20.15
C GLU A 110 14.48 13.74 -19.14
N PHE A 111 13.34 13.17 -19.53
CA PHE A 111 12.48 12.42 -18.61
C PHE A 111 12.81 10.93 -18.51
N ALA A 112 13.45 10.33 -19.52
CA ALA A 112 13.87 8.94 -19.48
C ALA A 112 14.89 8.66 -18.36
N GLY A 113 15.79 9.63 -18.11
CA GLY A 113 16.75 9.56 -17.00
C GLY A 113 16.14 9.77 -15.61
N LYS A 114 14.92 10.29 -15.55
CA LYS A 114 14.21 10.61 -14.29
C LYS A 114 13.13 9.59 -13.93
N LYS A 115 13.18 8.40 -14.51
CA LYS A 115 12.24 7.34 -14.15
C LYS A 115 12.42 6.96 -12.68
N GLY A 116 11.31 6.91 -11.93
CA GLY A 116 11.30 6.67 -10.48
C GLY A 116 11.51 7.92 -9.63
N GLU A 117 11.88 9.06 -10.22
CA GLU A 117 12.01 10.31 -9.48
C GLU A 117 10.66 10.96 -9.18
N LEU A 118 10.59 11.65 -8.04
CA LEU A 118 9.44 12.45 -7.63
C LEU A 118 9.38 13.74 -8.47
N VAL A 119 8.21 14.01 -9.02
CA VAL A 119 7.91 15.24 -9.74
C VAL A 119 6.67 15.91 -9.19
N VAL A 120 6.69 17.25 -9.23
CA VAL A 120 5.54 18.06 -8.83
C VAL A 120 4.99 18.74 -10.09
N GLY A 121 3.68 18.58 -10.31
CA GLY A 121 3.02 19.20 -11.42
C GLY A 121 1.68 19.82 -11.03
N THR A 122 1.06 20.54 -11.98
CA THR A 122 -0.28 21.13 -11.78
C THR A 122 -1.26 20.46 -12.71
N VAL A 123 -2.41 20.03 -12.19
CA VAL A 123 -3.48 19.43 -12.98
C VAL A 123 -4.07 20.48 -13.92
N THR A 124 -3.99 20.26 -15.22
CA THR A 124 -4.54 21.16 -16.25
C THR A 124 -5.95 20.79 -16.65
N ARG A 125 -6.26 19.50 -16.70
CA ARG A 125 -7.59 18.95 -17.00
C ARG A 125 -7.73 17.52 -16.50
N VAL A 126 -8.96 17.06 -16.38
CA VAL A 126 -9.28 15.68 -16.04
C VAL A 126 -10.21 15.13 -17.14
N ASP A 127 -9.75 14.11 -17.86
CA ASP A 127 -10.47 13.50 -18.96
C ASP A 127 -10.78 12.02 -18.64
N ALA A 128 -12.03 11.65 -18.53
CA ALA A 128 -12.48 10.27 -18.27
C ALA A 128 -11.74 9.61 -17.06
N GLY A 129 -11.47 10.37 -16.00
CA GLY A 129 -10.77 9.90 -14.80
C GLY A 129 -9.23 9.89 -14.90
N THR A 130 -8.66 10.25 -16.05
CA THR A 130 -7.22 10.48 -16.20
C THR A 130 -6.93 11.95 -15.94
N ALA A 131 -6.06 12.24 -14.98
CA ALA A 131 -5.60 13.61 -14.75
C ALA A 131 -4.41 13.91 -15.67
N ILE A 132 -4.47 15.07 -16.34
CA ILE A 132 -3.37 15.60 -17.17
C ILE A 132 -2.66 16.63 -16.34
N VAL A 133 -1.39 16.36 -16.08
CA VAL A 133 -0.55 17.14 -15.17
C VAL A 133 0.52 17.87 -16.00
N SER A 134 0.60 19.19 -15.84
CA SER A 134 1.67 19.98 -16.45
C SER A 134 2.95 19.93 -15.61
N LEU A 135 4.03 19.46 -16.20
CA LEU A 135 5.39 19.47 -15.62
C LEU A 135 6.22 20.66 -16.12
N GLY A 136 5.55 21.76 -16.49
CA GLY A 136 6.17 22.95 -17.06
C GLY A 136 6.24 22.90 -18.59
N LYS A 137 7.23 22.25 -19.17
CA LYS A 137 7.41 22.17 -20.63
C LYS A 137 6.58 21.06 -21.30
N THR A 138 6.17 20.05 -20.54
CA THR A 138 5.48 18.87 -21.06
C THR A 138 4.27 18.51 -20.22
N GLU A 139 3.29 17.85 -20.85
CA GLU A 139 2.14 17.29 -20.17
C GLU A 139 2.40 15.82 -19.85
N ALA A 140 2.09 15.42 -18.62
CA ALA A 140 2.15 14.05 -18.14
C ALA A 140 0.74 13.53 -17.87
N LEU A 141 0.57 12.22 -17.96
CA LEU A 141 -0.69 11.53 -17.72
C LEU A 141 -0.63 10.81 -16.39
N LEU A 142 -1.63 11.02 -15.55
CA LEU A 142 -1.87 10.24 -14.34
C LEU A 142 -3.17 9.41 -14.55
N PRO A 143 -3.07 8.18 -15.07
CA PRO A 143 -4.23 7.32 -15.32
C PRO A 143 -4.94 6.96 -14.01
N ARG A 144 -6.23 6.62 -14.10
CA ARG A 144 -7.02 6.23 -12.92
C ARG A 144 -6.46 5.01 -12.17
N SER A 145 -5.84 4.06 -12.90
CA SER A 145 -5.16 2.89 -12.31
C SER A 145 -3.94 3.25 -11.47
N GLU A 146 -3.34 4.42 -11.72
CA GLU A 146 -2.15 4.92 -11.06
C GLU A 146 -2.45 6.00 -10.01
N GLN A 147 -3.73 6.33 -9.80
CA GLN A 147 -4.20 7.22 -8.73
C GLN A 147 -4.49 6.41 -7.47
N ILE A 148 -4.29 7.01 -6.30
CA ILE A 148 -4.63 6.38 -5.03
C ILE A 148 -6.16 6.18 -4.97
N PRO A 149 -6.66 5.00 -4.58
CA PRO A 149 -8.08 4.75 -4.44
C PRO A 149 -8.76 5.77 -3.52
N GLY A 150 -9.85 6.38 -4.01
CA GLY A 150 -10.59 7.40 -3.26
C GLY A 150 -10.07 8.83 -3.42
N GLU A 151 -8.96 9.04 -4.13
CA GLU A 151 -8.44 10.37 -4.45
C GLU A 151 -9.18 11.01 -5.63
N THR A 152 -9.45 12.30 -5.53
CA THR A 152 -10.07 13.10 -6.61
C THR A 152 -9.20 14.31 -6.89
N HIS A 153 -8.83 14.50 -8.16
CA HIS A 153 -8.00 15.61 -8.58
C HIS A 153 -8.83 16.72 -9.21
N HIS A 154 -8.47 17.96 -8.89
CA HIS A 154 -9.16 19.16 -9.39
C HIS A 154 -8.21 19.99 -10.29
N VAL A 155 -8.79 20.68 -11.26
CA VAL A 155 -8.03 21.56 -12.15
C VAL A 155 -7.40 22.70 -11.32
N GLY A 156 -6.10 22.91 -11.53
CA GLY A 156 -5.29 23.90 -10.77
C GLY A 156 -4.63 23.34 -9.52
N GLU A 157 -4.92 22.11 -9.12
CA GLU A 157 -4.31 21.43 -7.99
C GLU A 157 -2.84 21.05 -8.29
N ARG A 158 -1.99 21.14 -7.26
CA ARG A 158 -0.61 20.65 -7.34
C ARG A 158 -0.57 19.21 -6.88
N VAL A 159 0.00 18.34 -7.70
CA VAL A 159 0.09 16.90 -7.44
C VAL A 159 1.55 16.47 -7.48
N LYS A 160 1.96 15.72 -6.47
CA LYS A 160 3.23 15.00 -6.42
C LYS A 160 3.01 13.59 -6.98
N ALA A 161 3.90 13.10 -7.81
CA ALA A 161 3.85 11.75 -8.35
C ALA A 161 5.23 11.30 -8.80
N VAL A 162 5.45 10.01 -8.97
CA VAL A 162 6.68 9.48 -9.57
C VAL A 162 6.49 9.24 -11.07
N ILE A 163 7.56 9.37 -11.83
CA ILE A 163 7.57 9.03 -13.25
C ILE A 163 7.64 7.50 -13.36
N LEU A 164 6.53 6.88 -13.75
CA LEU A 164 6.45 5.44 -13.94
C LEU A 164 7.10 5.02 -15.25
N GLU A 165 6.73 5.70 -16.33
CA GLU A 165 7.17 5.34 -17.65
C GLU A 165 7.19 6.56 -18.58
N VAL A 166 8.16 6.56 -19.51
CA VAL A 166 8.25 7.54 -20.58
C VAL A 166 8.17 6.81 -21.91
N ARG A 167 7.14 7.08 -22.69
CA ARG A 167 6.91 6.44 -23.99
C ARG A 167 6.96 7.47 -25.11
N LYS A 168 7.67 7.15 -26.18
CA LYS A 168 7.63 7.90 -27.43
C LYS A 168 6.51 7.33 -28.31
N GLN A 169 5.50 8.14 -28.61
CA GLN A 169 4.39 7.77 -29.48
C GLN A 169 4.35 8.72 -30.69
N GLY A 170 4.93 8.27 -31.81
CA GLY A 170 5.13 9.13 -32.99
C GLY A 170 5.97 10.34 -32.67
N HIS A 171 5.41 11.53 -32.85
CA HIS A 171 6.10 12.81 -32.60
C HIS A 171 5.81 13.43 -31.23
N ARG A 172 5.23 12.67 -30.30
CA ARG A 172 4.90 13.12 -28.94
C ARG A 172 5.48 12.17 -27.92
N VAL A 173 5.96 12.73 -26.82
CA VAL A 173 6.36 11.97 -25.64
C VAL A 173 5.18 11.94 -24.68
N LYS A 174 4.84 10.74 -24.22
CA LYS A 174 3.89 10.52 -23.14
C LYS A 174 4.67 10.15 -21.89
N VAL A 175 4.61 10.99 -20.89
CA VAL A 175 5.12 10.72 -19.53
C VAL A 175 3.94 10.20 -18.72
N VAL A 176 4.07 9.01 -18.19
CA VAL A 176 3.08 8.40 -17.32
C VAL A 176 3.53 8.55 -15.87
N LEU A 177 2.67 9.11 -15.06
CA LEU A 177 2.90 9.31 -13.62
C LEU A 177 2.17 8.23 -12.83
N SER A 178 2.69 7.91 -11.65
CA SER A 178 2.06 7.02 -10.70
C SER A 178 2.12 7.59 -9.28
N ARG A 179 1.02 7.42 -8.54
CA ARG A 179 0.93 7.63 -7.09
C ARG A 179 0.72 6.31 -6.34
N CYS A 180 0.50 5.19 -7.10
CA CYS A 180 0.34 3.85 -6.55
C CYS A 180 1.65 3.08 -6.42
N HIS A 181 2.70 3.45 -7.17
CA HIS A 181 3.97 2.74 -7.18
C HIS A 181 4.67 2.82 -5.81
N PRO A 182 5.36 1.76 -5.33
CA PRO A 182 6.13 1.79 -4.08
C PRO A 182 7.20 2.89 -4.03
N ASP A 183 7.82 3.23 -5.15
CA ASP A 183 8.82 4.30 -5.24
C ASP A 183 8.25 5.67 -4.86
N PHE A 184 6.94 5.88 -5.00
CA PHE A 184 6.30 7.11 -4.53
C PHE A 184 6.43 7.27 -3.01
N VAL A 185 6.21 6.19 -2.26
CA VAL A 185 6.42 6.20 -0.80
C VAL A 185 7.89 6.44 -0.48
N ARG A 186 8.81 5.74 -1.19
CA ARG A 186 10.26 5.93 -1.01
C ARG A 186 10.67 7.37 -1.19
N SER A 187 10.25 8.00 -2.28
CA SER A 187 10.60 9.40 -2.58
C SER A 187 9.99 10.41 -1.60
N LEU A 188 8.78 10.13 -1.07
CA LEU A 188 8.22 10.95 -0.01
C LEU A 188 9.01 10.86 1.30
N PHE A 189 9.52 9.66 1.62
CA PHE A 189 10.41 9.48 2.77
C PHE A 189 11.74 10.22 2.57
N GLU A 190 12.32 10.18 1.38
CA GLU A 190 13.54 10.93 1.03
C GLU A 190 13.34 12.44 1.17
N GLU A 191 12.16 12.97 0.77
CA GLU A 191 11.83 14.40 0.89
C GLU A 191 11.64 14.85 2.36
N GLU A 192 10.99 14.01 3.20
CA GLU A 192 10.61 14.38 4.57
C GLU A 192 11.67 14.04 5.63
N ILE A 193 12.59 13.13 5.32
CA ILE A 193 13.56 12.57 6.28
C ILE A 193 14.98 12.85 5.79
N PRO A 194 15.63 13.91 6.33
CA PRO A 194 16.98 14.29 5.92
C PRO A 194 18.01 13.16 6.08
N GLU A 195 17.85 12.32 7.10
CA GLU A 195 18.77 11.21 7.39
C GLU A 195 18.74 10.12 6.29
N ILE A 196 17.66 10.06 5.47
CA ILE A 196 17.59 9.19 4.29
C ILE A 196 18.31 9.86 3.11
N ASP A 197 18.10 11.15 2.89
CA ASP A 197 18.79 11.93 1.84
C ASP A 197 20.31 11.95 2.07
N GLU A 198 20.75 12.08 3.32
CA GLU A 198 22.14 11.99 3.75
C GLU A 198 22.71 10.55 3.72
N ARG A 199 21.88 9.54 3.41
CA ARG A 199 22.25 8.11 3.37
C ARG A 199 22.72 7.53 4.70
N ILE A 200 22.28 8.11 5.80
CA ILE A 200 22.49 7.55 7.16
C ILE A 200 21.49 6.41 7.38
N ILE A 201 20.26 6.60 6.89
CA ILE A 201 19.18 5.60 6.91
C ILE A 201 18.92 5.14 5.47
N ASP A 202 18.79 3.82 5.30
CA ASP A 202 18.47 3.20 4.01
C ASP A 202 17.11 2.51 4.08
N ILE A 203 16.28 2.70 3.03
CA ILE A 203 15.01 2.00 2.83
C ILE A 203 15.29 0.71 2.06
N ARG A 204 15.31 -0.41 2.76
CA ARG A 204 15.60 -1.74 2.20
C ARG A 204 14.46 -2.29 1.34
N ALA A 205 13.24 -2.18 1.83
CA ALA A 205 12.07 -2.72 1.13
C ALA A 205 10.82 -1.88 1.42
N VAL A 206 9.91 -1.85 0.47
CA VAL A 206 8.59 -1.23 0.60
C VAL A 206 7.55 -2.21 0.08
N ALA A 207 6.62 -2.61 0.94
CA ALA A 207 5.44 -3.38 0.56
C ALA A 207 4.22 -2.47 0.69
N ARG A 208 3.44 -2.32 -0.38
CA ARG A 208 2.36 -1.34 -0.49
C ARG A 208 1.07 -1.94 -1.02
N GLU A 209 -0.03 -1.58 -0.37
CA GLU A 209 -1.39 -1.64 -0.91
C GLU A 209 -1.92 -0.21 -0.95
N ALA A 210 -1.79 0.42 -2.13
CA ALA A 210 -2.09 1.84 -2.32
C ALA A 210 -3.48 2.23 -1.80
N GLY A 211 -3.53 3.32 -1.03
CA GLY A 211 -4.75 3.83 -0.40
C GLY A 211 -5.20 3.10 0.87
N TYR A 212 -4.53 2.03 1.27
CA TYR A 212 -4.90 1.26 2.47
C TYR A 212 -3.77 1.22 3.50
N ARG A 213 -2.69 0.54 3.17
CA ARG A 213 -1.57 0.34 4.12
C ARG A 213 -0.27 0.06 3.39
N SER A 214 0.82 0.57 3.94
CA SER A 214 2.19 0.29 3.50
C SER A 214 3.07 -0.13 4.65
N LYS A 215 4.03 -1.02 4.38
CA LYS A 215 5.11 -1.36 5.29
C LYS A 215 6.43 -0.92 4.66
N VAL A 216 7.24 -0.19 5.42
CA VAL A 216 8.53 0.34 4.96
C VAL A 216 9.63 -0.19 5.88
N ALA A 217 10.51 -0.99 5.33
CA ALA A 217 11.63 -1.54 6.08
C ALA A 217 12.85 -0.62 5.98
N VAL A 218 13.32 -0.15 7.12
CA VAL A 218 14.43 0.80 7.24
C VAL A 218 15.58 0.23 8.08
N THR A 219 16.79 0.59 7.70
CA THR A 219 18.01 0.27 8.46
C THR A 219 18.86 1.51 8.60
N SER A 220 19.61 1.61 9.69
CA SER A 220 20.62 2.66 9.86
C SER A 220 22.02 2.08 9.64
N ILE A 221 22.85 2.82 8.93
CA ILE A 221 24.28 2.51 8.77
C ILE A 221 25.03 2.87 10.07
N ASP A 222 24.63 3.95 10.75
CA ASP A 222 25.17 4.34 12.04
C ASP A 222 24.36 3.68 13.17
N MET A 223 24.99 2.82 13.96
CA MET A 223 24.38 2.13 15.10
C MET A 223 23.87 3.08 16.20
N LYS A 224 24.28 4.34 16.21
CA LYS A 224 23.81 5.36 17.16
C LYS A 224 22.49 6.01 16.76
N VAL A 225 22.07 5.85 15.50
CA VAL A 225 20.84 6.45 14.95
C VAL A 225 19.73 5.40 14.97
N ASP A 226 18.65 5.69 15.67
CA ASP A 226 17.44 4.86 15.59
C ASP A 226 16.69 5.17 14.29
N ALA A 227 16.76 4.24 13.32
CA ALA A 227 16.14 4.39 12.01
C ALA A 227 14.62 4.58 12.09
N VAL A 228 13.94 3.85 12.98
CA VAL A 228 12.50 3.94 13.14
C VAL A 228 12.10 5.28 13.77
N GLY A 229 12.78 5.67 14.85
CA GLY A 229 12.52 6.93 15.55
C GLY A 229 12.76 8.15 14.67
N ALA A 230 13.83 8.16 13.85
CA ALA A 230 14.11 9.24 12.91
C ALA A 230 13.04 9.37 11.82
N CYS A 231 12.55 8.25 11.29
CA CYS A 231 11.47 8.24 10.30
C CYS A 231 10.12 8.69 10.88
N VAL A 232 9.81 8.34 12.12
CA VAL A 232 8.60 8.79 12.81
C VAL A 232 8.67 10.29 13.09
N GLY A 233 9.83 10.76 13.57
CA GLY A 233 10.03 12.14 13.95
C GLY A 233 9.36 12.51 15.28
N VAL A 234 9.58 13.75 15.73
CA VAL A 234 9.05 14.24 17.01
C VAL A 234 7.52 14.20 16.99
N ARG A 235 6.93 13.43 17.91
CA ARG A 235 5.48 13.22 18.03
C ARG A 235 4.82 12.74 16.72
N GLY A 236 5.58 12.07 15.86
CA GLY A 236 5.08 11.55 14.58
C GLY A 236 4.89 12.61 13.49
N SER A 237 5.53 13.78 13.59
CA SER A 237 5.33 14.88 12.63
C SER A 237 5.73 14.48 11.21
N ARG A 238 6.90 13.85 11.01
CA ARG A 238 7.38 13.47 9.67
C ARG A 238 6.48 12.44 9.01
N ILE A 239 6.16 11.36 9.72
CA ILE A 239 5.30 10.33 9.17
C ILE A 239 3.88 10.81 8.87
N LYS A 240 3.37 11.79 9.65
CA LYS A 240 2.06 12.39 9.38
C LYS A 240 2.02 13.14 8.06
N ASN A 241 3.06 13.92 7.72
CA ASN A 241 3.14 14.62 6.44
C ASN A 241 3.09 13.63 5.27
N VAL A 242 3.81 12.50 5.38
CA VAL A 242 3.76 11.44 4.36
C VAL A 242 2.37 10.80 4.27
N ILE A 243 1.73 10.51 5.40
CA ILE A 243 0.38 9.94 5.44
C ILE A 243 -0.65 10.89 4.82
N GLU A 244 -0.54 12.20 5.07
CA GLU A 244 -1.41 13.22 4.48
C GLU A 244 -1.25 13.28 2.96
N GLU A 245 -0.02 13.26 2.45
CA GLU A 245 0.24 13.21 1.00
C GLU A 245 -0.31 11.93 0.34
N LEU A 246 -0.35 10.82 1.07
CA LEU A 246 -0.88 9.52 0.63
C LEU A 246 -2.40 9.36 0.86
N ASN A 247 -3.12 10.46 1.08
CA ASN A 247 -4.57 10.46 1.31
C ASN A 247 -5.02 9.59 2.51
N GLY A 248 -4.23 9.57 3.59
CA GLY A 248 -4.55 8.84 4.80
C GLY A 248 -4.14 7.36 4.80
N GLU A 249 -3.31 6.91 3.87
CA GLU A 249 -2.75 5.56 3.82
C GLU A 249 -1.91 5.28 5.08
N ARG A 250 -2.20 4.18 5.77
CA ARG A 250 -1.45 3.80 6.99
C ARG A 250 -0.06 3.32 6.64
N ILE A 251 0.94 3.79 7.40
CA ILE A 251 2.34 3.39 7.19
C ILE A 251 2.90 2.75 8.45
N ASP A 252 3.39 1.52 8.30
CA ASP A 252 4.14 0.81 9.34
C ASP A 252 5.62 0.87 9.01
N ILE A 253 6.43 1.41 9.92
CA ILE A 253 7.88 1.45 9.78
C ILE A 253 8.46 0.24 10.49
N VAL A 254 9.18 -0.60 9.74
CA VAL A 254 9.75 -1.87 10.20
C VAL A 254 11.26 -1.73 10.29
N ARG A 255 11.84 -2.19 11.38
CA ARG A 255 13.31 -2.28 11.48
C ARG A 255 13.80 -3.47 10.67
N TRP A 256 14.61 -3.19 9.65
CA TRP A 256 15.24 -4.23 8.84
C TRP A 256 16.28 -5.02 9.65
N ASN A 257 16.32 -6.31 9.38
CA ASN A 257 17.38 -7.20 9.83
C ASN A 257 17.66 -8.23 8.76
N ASP A 258 18.91 -8.62 8.57
CA ASP A 258 19.28 -9.62 7.57
C ASP A 258 18.89 -11.04 8.02
N ALA A 259 18.73 -11.28 9.33
CA ALA A 259 18.20 -12.52 9.86
C ALA A 259 16.67 -12.54 9.77
N LEU A 260 16.12 -13.48 9.02
CA LEU A 260 14.67 -13.65 8.79
C LEU A 260 13.91 -13.88 10.10
N GLN A 261 14.49 -14.63 11.03
CA GLN A 261 13.91 -14.89 12.36
C GLN A 261 13.68 -13.62 13.18
N VAL A 262 14.38 -12.50 12.85
CA VAL A 262 14.18 -11.19 13.46
C VAL A 262 13.31 -10.29 12.58
N LEU A 263 13.51 -10.35 11.25
CA LEU A 263 12.78 -9.49 10.32
C LEU A 263 11.30 -9.83 10.25
N ILE A 264 10.95 -11.12 10.25
CA ILE A 264 9.55 -11.57 10.15
C ILE A 264 8.71 -11.10 11.34
N PRO A 265 9.14 -11.28 12.61
CA PRO A 265 8.43 -10.71 13.76
C PRO A 265 8.28 -9.19 13.69
N ASN A 266 9.35 -8.48 13.27
CA ASN A 266 9.28 -7.04 13.09
C ASN A 266 8.25 -6.64 12.02
N ALA A 267 8.19 -7.39 10.92
CA ALA A 267 7.25 -7.14 9.83
C ALA A 267 5.79 -7.44 10.20
N LEU A 268 5.54 -8.38 11.12
CA LEU A 268 4.19 -8.76 11.56
C LEU A 268 3.66 -7.91 12.70
N GLN A 269 4.47 -6.99 13.27
CA GLN A 269 3.97 -6.07 14.28
C GLN A 269 2.65 -5.41 13.83
N PRO A 270 1.69 -5.21 14.78
CA PRO A 270 1.82 -5.25 16.24
C PRO A 270 1.59 -6.63 16.89
N ALA A 271 1.41 -7.72 16.12
CA ALA A 271 1.23 -9.05 16.66
C ALA A 271 2.50 -9.55 17.38
N GLN A 272 2.30 -10.28 18.46
CA GLN A 272 3.38 -10.95 19.19
C GLN A 272 3.57 -12.36 18.63
N ILE A 273 4.81 -12.67 18.25
CA ILE A 273 5.19 -13.94 17.63
C ILE A 273 5.87 -14.82 18.70
N SER A 274 5.46 -16.08 18.75
CA SER A 274 6.06 -17.07 19.64
C SER A 274 7.37 -17.62 19.05
N ASP A 275 7.28 -18.23 17.86
CA ASP A 275 8.40 -18.83 17.16
C ASP A 275 8.33 -18.61 15.65
N VAL A 276 9.49 -18.73 14.97
CA VAL A 276 9.60 -18.60 13.51
C VAL A 276 10.49 -19.71 12.96
N PHE A 277 9.92 -20.57 12.14
CA PHE A 277 10.63 -21.60 11.40
C PHE A 277 10.81 -21.16 9.95
N THR A 278 12.01 -21.23 9.44
CA THR A 278 12.34 -20.80 8.09
C THR A 278 12.81 -21.97 7.25
N TYR A 279 12.20 -22.14 6.08
CA TYR A 279 12.48 -23.24 5.14
C TYR A 279 13.01 -22.66 3.83
N PRO A 280 14.34 -22.56 3.68
CA PRO A 280 14.97 -21.88 2.55
C PRO A 280 14.67 -22.53 1.20
N ARG A 281 14.50 -23.85 1.14
CA ARG A 281 14.21 -24.59 -0.09
C ARG A 281 12.85 -24.21 -0.68
N LEU A 282 11.86 -24.03 0.19
CA LEU A 282 10.50 -23.63 -0.20
C LEU A 282 10.32 -22.11 -0.28
N GLY A 283 11.30 -21.33 0.21
CA GLY A 283 11.11 -19.88 0.36
C GLY A 283 9.96 -19.52 1.31
N ARG A 284 9.65 -20.41 2.28
CA ARG A 284 8.53 -20.32 3.21
C ARG A 284 9.02 -20.12 4.64
N ALA A 285 8.24 -19.39 5.42
CA ALA A 285 8.40 -19.28 6.86
C ALA A 285 7.09 -19.60 7.57
N ILE A 286 7.14 -20.50 8.53
CA ILE A 286 6.02 -20.82 9.42
C ILE A 286 6.19 -20.00 10.69
N VAL A 287 5.17 -19.23 11.03
CA VAL A 287 5.16 -18.31 12.16
C VAL A 287 4.13 -18.77 13.17
N LEU A 288 4.59 -19.12 14.36
CA LEU A 288 3.71 -19.55 15.44
C LEU A 288 3.26 -18.37 16.29
N VAL A 289 1.97 -18.33 16.53
CA VAL A 289 1.33 -17.32 17.37
C VAL A 289 0.39 -17.99 18.36
N THR A 290 0.04 -17.27 19.43
CA THR A 290 -1.04 -17.68 20.33
C THR A 290 -2.41 -17.35 19.71
N ASP A 291 -3.47 -18.02 20.12
CA ASP A 291 -4.83 -17.86 19.56
C ASP A 291 -5.32 -16.43 19.61
N ASP A 292 -5.01 -15.71 20.69
CA ASP A 292 -5.37 -14.30 20.86
C ASP A 292 -4.64 -13.37 19.88
N GLN A 293 -3.43 -13.76 19.38
CA GLN A 293 -2.63 -13.00 18.44
C GLN A 293 -2.89 -13.36 16.96
N LEU A 294 -3.52 -14.53 16.69
CA LEU A 294 -3.75 -15.04 15.34
C LEU A 294 -4.47 -14.02 14.44
N SER A 295 -5.60 -13.50 14.91
CA SER A 295 -6.38 -12.51 14.17
C SER A 295 -5.61 -11.21 13.90
N LEU A 296 -4.73 -10.81 14.82
CA LEU A 296 -3.90 -9.61 14.70
C LEU A 296 -2.74 -9.82 13.72
N ALA A 297 -2.12 -11.01 13.77
CA ALA A 297 -1.02 -11.41 12.89
C ALA A 297 -1.48 -11.50 11.43
N ILE A 298 -2.61 -12.16 11.17
CA ILE A 298 -3.23 -12.22 9.83
C ILE A 298 -3.69 -10.84 9.39
N GLY A 299 -4.35 -10.10 10.30
CA GLY A 299 -4.92 -8.80 10.03
C GLY A 299 -6.18 -8.85 9.17
N ARG A 300 -6.83 -7.69 9.00
CA ARG A 300 -8.09 -7.59 8.25
C ARG A 300 -7.92 -8.07 6.81
N ARG A 301 -8.63 -9.11 6.40
CA ARG A 301 -8.55 -9.75 5.05
C ARG A 301 -7.14 -10.22 4.69
N GLY A 302 -6.35 -10.66 5.65
CA GLY A 302 -4.99 -11.11 5.42
C GLY A 302 -3.99 -10.00 5.04
N GLN A 303 -4.33 -8.73 5.26
CA GLN A 303 -3.51 -7.60 4.82
C GLN A 303 -2.16 -7.55 5.53
N ASN A 304 -2.11 -7.85 6.84
CA ASN A 304 -0.86 -7.75 7.58
C ASN A 304 0.15 -8.81 7.13
N VAL A 305 -0.28 -10.08 7.02
CA VAL A 305 0.60 -11.17 6.56
C VAL A 305 1.01 -10.97 5.09
N ARG A 306 0.09 -10.57 4.20
CA ARG A 306 0.39 -10.34 2.78
C ARG A 306 1.40 -9.21 2.56
N LEU A 307 1.31 -8.11 3.33
CA LEU A 307 2.30 -7.04 3.29
C LEU A 307 3.63 -7.47 3.90
N ALA A 308 3.63 -8.27 4.97
CA ALA A 308 4.85 -8.80 5.57
C ALA A 308 5.56 -9.76 4.60
N SER A 309 4.83 -10.67 3.97
CA SER A 309 5.34 -11.59 2.95
C SER A 309 5.99 -10.84 1.77
N LYS A 310 5.31 -9.81 1.23
CA LYS A 310 5.88 -8.95 0.17
C LYS A 310 7.10 -8.16 0.63
N LEU A 311 7.15 -7.73 1.89
CA LEU A 311 8.27 -6.96 2.45
C LEU A 311 9.52 -7.82 2.62
N VAL A 312 9.34 -9.04 3.11
CA VAL A 312 10.40 -10.01 3.39
C VAL A 312 10.82 -10.73 2.11
N GLY A 313 9.91 -10.91 1.17
CA GLY A 313 10.10 -11.68 -0.07
C GLY A 313 10.01 -13.19 0.13
N TRP A 314 9.39 -13.63 1.23
CA TRP A 314 9.15 -15.03 1.59
C TRP A 314 7.66 -15.26 1.77
N ASP A 315 7.22 -16.46 1.51
CA ASP A 315 5.86 -16.87 1.84
C ASP A 315 5.76 -17.09 3.36
N ILE A 316 4.83 -16.35 4.00
CA ILE A 316 4.66 -16.38 5.46
C ILE A 316 3.33 -17.03 5.76
N GLU A 317 3.39 -18.18 6.40
CA GLU A 317 2.23 -18.92 6.92
C GLU A 317 2.13 -18.73 8.43
N ILE A 318 0.96 -18.31 8.90
CA ILE A 318 0.73 -18.03 10.32
C ILE A 318 -0.21 -19.09 10.85
N MET A 319 0.19 -19.75 11.92
CA MET A 319 -0.61 -20.80 12.57
C MET A 319 -0.39 -20.83 14.08
N THR A 320 -1.29 -21.50 14.78
CA THR A 320 -1.14 -21.77 16.21
C THR A 320 -0.29 -23.02 16.44
N HIS A 321 0.09 -23.27 17.68
CA HIS A 321 0.81 -24.50 18.04
C HIS A 321 -0.04 -25.76 17.78
N ASP A 322 -1.35 -25.67 18.02
CA ASP A 322 -2.26 -26.79 17.81
C ASP A 322 -2.46 -27.06 16.31
N GLU A 323 -2.65 -26.01 15.51
CA GLU A 323 -2.74 -26.13 14.03
C GLU A 323 -1.46 -26.73 13.43
N LEU A 324 -0.26 -26.36 13.94
CA LEU A 324 0.99 -26.96 13.50
C LEU A 324 1.06 -28.46 13.86
N ALA A 325 0.66 -28.82 15.09
CA ALA A 325 0.64 -30.22 15.53
C ALA A 325 -0.29 -31.07 14.64
N GLU A 326 -1.48 -30.58 14.34
CA GLU A 326 -2.42 -31.23 13.43
C GLU A 326 -1.87 -31.34 12.00
N ALA A 327 -1.19 -30.27 11.50
CA ALA A 327 -0.57 -30.27 10.19
C ALA A 327 0.57 -31.31 10.10
N LEU A 328 1.37 -31.45 11.15
CA LEU A 328 2.44 -32.45 11.24
C LEU A 328 1.89 -33.87 11.25
N GLU A 329 0.88 -34.18 12.07
CA GLU A 329 0.22 -35.49 12.13
C GLU A 329 -0.42 -35.86 10.78
N ARG A 330 -0.98 -34.88 10.09
CA ARG A 330 -1.55 -35.03 8.76
C ARG A 330 -0.45 -35.32 7.71
N ALA A 331 0.64 -34.55 7.74
CA ALA A 331 1.78 -34.75 6.87
C ALA A 331 2.40 -36.14 7.04
N GLU A 332 2.59 -36.62 8.28
CA GLU A 332 3.05 -37.99 8.55
C GLU A 332 2.14 -39.06 7.93
N ARG A 333 0.81 -38.92 8.06
CA ARG A 333 -0.16 -39.84 7.45
C ARG A 333 -0.11 -39.83 5.93
N TRP A 334 0.09 -38.67 5.30
CA TRP A 334 0.12 -38.52 3.86
C TRP A 334 1.43 -39.01 3.27
N PHE A 335 2.55 -38.61 3.85
CA PHE A 335 3.88 -39.01 3.36
C PHE A 335 4.13 -40.50 3.56
N GLY A 336 3.46 -41.13 4.52
CA GLY A 336 3.44 -42.61 4.65
C GLY A 336 2.76 -43.35 3.49
N GLN A 337 2.00 -42.64 2.62
CA GLN A 337 1.31 -43.21 1.45
C GLN A 337 2.10 -43.00 0.14
N LEU A 338 3.18 -42.21 0.18
CA LEU A 338 4.01 -41.96 -0.99
C LEU A 338 4.67 -43.25 -1.50
N PRO A 339 4.96 -43.36 -2.82
CA PRO A 339 5.86 -44.38 -3.32
C PRO A 339 7.22 -44.30 -2.60
N HIS A 340 7.82 -45.42 -2.30
CA HIS A 340 9.09 -45.51 -1.56
C HIS A 340 9.09 -44.86 -0.18
N ALA A 341 7.88 -44.69 0.44
CA ALA A 341 7.77 -44.15 1.78
C ALA A 341 8.62 -44.92 2.77
N SER A 342 9.45 -44.19 3.50
CA SER A 342 10.21 -44.68 4.64
C SER A 342 10.09 -43.67 5.78
N PRO A 343 10.21 -44.13 7.05
CA PRO A 343 10.21 -43.17 8.18
C PRO A 343 11.29 -42.08 8.04
N GLU A 344 12.41 -42.43 7.40
CA GLU A 344 13.51 -41.50 7.15
C GLU A 344 13.10 -40.42 6.12
N LEU A 345 12.46 -40.81 5.02
CA LEU A 345 11.95 -39.88 4.01
C LEU A 345 10.88 -38.94 4.60
N THR A 346 9.93 -39.51 5.35
CA THR A 346 8.87 -38.71 5.99
C THR A 346 9.46 -37.69 6.96
N ASN A 347 10.40 -38.08 7.79
CA ASN A 347 11.04 -37.15 8.74
C ASN A 347 11.81 -36.04 8.00
N VAL A 348 12.59 -36.39 6.98
CA VAL A 348 13.37 -35.42 6.19
C VAL A 348 12.43 -34.44 5.47
N LEU A 349 11.31 -34.89 4.90
CA LEU A 349 10.34 -33.98 4.28
C LEU A 349 9.75 -33.01 5.32
N ILE A 350 9.38 -33.47 6.49
CA ILE A 350 8.85 -32.63 7.56
C ILE A 350 9.91 -31.66 8.08
N GLU A 351 11.16 -32.10 8.28
CA GLU A 351 12.26 -31.23 8.71
C GLU A 351 12.57 -30.12 7.71
N GLU A 352 12.40 -30.39 6.41
CA GLU A 352 12.56 -29.37 5.34
C GLU A 352 11.29 -28.51 5.13
N GLY A 353 10.23 -28.74 5.93
CA GLY A 353 9.04 -27.89 5.97
C GLY A 353 7.94 -28.28 4.99
N PHE A 354 7.97 -29.48 4.44
CA PHE A 354 6.89 -30.00 3.62
C PHE A 354 5.76 -30.49 4.50
N LEU A 355 4.57 -29.93 4.33
CA LEU A 355 3.37 -30.29 5.10
C LEU A 355 2.24 -30.82 4.21
N SER A 356 2.40 -30.71 2.89
CA SER A 356 1.40 -31.14 1.90
C SER A 356 2.04 -31.71 0.65
N TYR A 357 1.25 -32.41 -0.18
CA TYR A 357 1.70 -32.83 -1.50
C TYR A 357 1.95 -31.65 -2.44
N ASN A 358 1.20 -30.55 -2.29
CA ASN A 358 1.45 -29.32 -3.05
C ASN A 358 2.85 -28.77 -2.80
N ASP A 359 3.39 -28.92 -1.59
CA ASP A 359 4.76 -28.49 -1.29
C ASP A 359 5.79 -29.31 -2.07
N ILE A 360 5.55 -30.64 -2.21
CA ILE A 360 6.43 -31.55 -2.96
C ILE A 360 6.44 -31.18 -4.45
N THR A 361 5.29 -30.75 -5.02
CA THR A 361 5.22 -30.34 -6.43
C THR A 361 5.97 -29.04 -6.73
N CYS A 362 6.38 -28.28 -5.69
CA CYS A 362 7.19 -27.08 -5.86
C CYS A 362 8.66 -27.35 -6.17
N ILE A 363 9.12 -28.59 -6.01
CA ILE A 363 10.51 -29.00 -6.32
C ILE A 363 10.52 -30.08 -7.41
N ASP A 364 11.62 -30.10 -8.16
CA ASP A 364 11.87 -31.14 -9.16
C ASP A 364 12.46 -32.42 -8.53
N ALA A 365 12.44 -33.52 -9.28
CA ALA A 365 12.95 -34.80 -8.82
C ALA A 365 14.44 -34.74 -8.41
N ALA A 366 15.25 -33.94 -9.10
CA ALA A 366 16.66 -33.75 -8.78
C ALA A 366 16.84 -33.04 -7.43
N GLY A 367 16.03 -31.99 -7.16
CA GLY A 367 15.99 -31.27 -5.88
C GLY A 367 15.55 -32.19 -4.72
N LEU A 368 14.53 -33.04 -4.95
CA LEU A 368 14.09 -33.99 -3.96
C LEU A 368 15.18 -35.05 -3.67
N ALA A 369 15.84 -35.61 -4.71
CA ALA A 369 16.92 -36.57 -4.56
C ALA A 369 18.13 -36.02 -3.78
N GLU A 370 18.39 -34.73 -3.84
CA GLU A 370 19.53 -34.09 -3.16
C GLU A 370 19.51 -34.27 -1.64
N PHE A 371 18.31 -34.19 -1.00
CA PHE A 371 18.19 -34.25 0.45
C PHE A 371 17.45 -35.50 0.98
N SER A 372 16.67 -36.19 0.14
CA SER A 372 15.90 -37.37 0.55
C SER A 372 16.70 -38.69 0.51
N ALA A 373 17.96 -38.64 0.03
CA ALA A 373 18.80 -39.83 -0.24
C ALA A 373 18.14 -40.85 -1.19
N LEU A 374 17.08 -40.48 -1.91
CA LEU A 374 16.47 -41.30 -2.94
C LEU A 374 17.24 -41.17 -4.27
N PRO A 375 17.31 -42.22 -5.09
CA PRO A 375 17.75 -42.09 -6.46
C PRO A 375 16.78 -41.22 -7.27
N GLU A 376 17.29 -40.44 -8.22
CA GLU A 376 16.49 -39.51 -9.04
C GLU A 376 15.24 -40.17 -9.70
N PRO A 377 15.28 -41.43 -10.23
CA PRO A 377 14.09 -42.08 -10.75
C PRO A 377 13.00 -42.37 -9.71
N GLU A 378 13.39 -42.71 -8.47
CA GLU A 378 12.44 -42.94 -7.37
C GLU A 378 11.88 -41.61 -6.84
N ALA A 379 12.67 -40.54 -6.83
CA ALA A 379 12.24 -39.19 -6.51
C ALA A 379 11.22 -38.65 -7.54
N ASP A 380 11.41 -38.99 -8.83
CA ASP A 380 10.48 -38.66 -9.91
C ASP A 380 9.10 -39.32 -9.70
N GLU A 381 9.10 -40.62 -9.30
CA GLU A 381 7.87 -41.32 -8.96
C GLU A 381 7.12 -40.66 -7.76
N VAL A 382 7.85 -40.18 -6.76
CA VAL A 382 7.28 -39.46 -5.60
C VAL A 382 6.66 -38.14 -6.03
N VAL A 383 7.35 -37.33 -6.85
CA VAL A 383 6.85 -36.06 -7.36
C VAL A 383 5.61 -36.28 -8.23
N MET A 384 5.64 -37.23 -9.17
CA MET A 384 4.48 -37.57 -10.01
C MET A 384 3.26 -38.01 -9.17
N TYR A 385 3.49 -38.82 -8.15
CA TYR A 385 2.42 -39.25 -7.24
C TYR A 385 1.84 -38.04 -6.48
N ALA A 386 2.69 -37.16 -5.99
CA ALA A 386 2.26 -35.96 -5.29
C ALA A 386 1.44 -35.05 -6.23
N GLU A 387 1.84 -34.87 -7.49
CA GLU A 387 1.07 -34.10 -8.49
C GLU A 387 -0.31 -34.73 -8.76
N GLU A 388 -0.39 -36.06 -8.87
CA GLU A 388 -1.66 -36.75 -9.14
C GLU A 388 -2.66 -36.62 -7.97
N TYR A 389 -2.17 -36.69 -6.73
CA TYR A 389 -3.03 -36.72 -5.54
C TYR A 389 -3.13 -35.42 -4.75
N ALA A 390 -2.39 -34.38 -5.12
CA ALA A 390 -2.39 -33.09 -4.43
C ALA A 390 -3.81 -32.51 -4.29
N ASP A 391 -4.53 -32.39 -5.41
CA ASP A 391 -5.89 -31.85 -5.43
C ASP A 391 -6.90 -32.67 -4.60
N VAL A 392 -6.74 -34.00 -4.62
CA VAL A 392 -7.64 -34.91 -3.88
C VAL A 392 -7.44 -34.77 -2.37
N MET A 393 -6.17 -34.67 -1.97
CA MET A 393 -5.82 -34.51 -0.55
C MET A 393 -6.22 -33.14 -0.02
N GLU A 394 -6.06 -32.08 -0.82
CA GLU A 394 -6.50 -30.73 -0.44
C GLU A 394 -8.01 -30.66 -0.28
N GLN A 395 -8.77 -31.26 -1.18
CA GLN A 395 -10.24 -31.36 -1.06
C GLN A 395 -10.66 -32.12 0.20
N SER A 396 -9.94 -33.18 0.58
CA SER A 396 -10.24 -33.94 1.80
C SER A 396 -10.05 -33.08 3.07
N VAL A 397 -9.02 -32.23 3.10
CA VAL A 397 -8.82 -31.28 4.22
C VAL A 397 -9.91 -30.23 4.28
N GLU A 398 -10.31 -29.69 3.15
CA GLU A 398 -11.37 -28.69 3.08
C GLU A 398 -12.73 -29.26 3.53
N GLU A 399 -12.98 -30.53 3.18
CA GLU A 399 -14.16 -31.25 3.67
C GLU A 399 -14.09 -31.54 5.18
N GLU A 400 -12.96 -32.00 5.69
CA GLU A 400 -12.74 -32.20 7.13
C GLU A 400 -12.93 -30.89 7.91
N ARG A 401 -12.35 -29.80 7.42
CA ARG A 401 -12.50 -28.47 8.03
C ARG A 401 -13.94 -28.00 8.03
N ARG A 402 -14.64 -28.15 6.91
CA ARG A 402 -16.07 -27.77 6.83
C ARG A 402 -16.92 -28.59 7.81
N GLN A 403 -16.67 -29.89 7.91
CA GLN A 403 -17.37 -30.75 8.88
C GLN A 403 -17.07 -30.34 10.32
N ALA A 404 -15.82 -29.96 10.62
CA ALA A 404 -15.44 -29.48 11.96
C ALA A 404 -16.10 -28.12 12.28
N GLU A 405 -16.16 -27.20 11.31
CA GLU A 405 -16.84 -25.90 11.44
C GLU A 405 -18.35 -26.10 11.68
N GLU A 406 -19.00 -26.97 10.90
CA GLU A 406 -20.42 -27.32 11.07
C GLU A 406 -20.69 -27.97 12.45
N ALA A 407 -19.81 -28.87 12.89
CA ALA A 407 -19.91 -29.48 14.21
C ALA A 407 -19.72 -28.48 15.36
N ALA A 408 -18.77 -27.53 15.19
CA ALA A 408 -18.53 -26.47 16.16
C ALA A 408 -19.70 -25.48 16.23
N GLU A 409 -20.34 -25.18 15.09
CA GLU A 409 -21.53 -24.34 15.05
C GLU A 409 -22.73 -24.98 15.72
N VAL A 410 -22.94 -26.28 15.49
CA VAL A 410 -23.99 -27.07 16.19
C VAL A 410 -23.75 -27.11 17.70
N ALA A 411 -22.49 -27.34 18.11
CA ALA A 411 -22.12 -27.36 19.53
C ALA A 411 -22.34 -25.98 20.20
N ARG A 412 -22.06 -24.88 19.50
CA ARG A 412 -22.37 -23.53 19.99
C ARG A 412 -23.86 -23.29 20.13
N GLN A 413 -24.67 -23.70 19.15
CA GLN A 413 -26.11 -23.54 19.19
C GLN A 413 -26.71 -24.38 20.35
N GLU A 414 -26.19 -25.59 20.59
CA GLU A 414 -26.58 -26.41 21.72
C GLU A 414 -26.20 -25.80 23.09
N ALA A 415 -24.99 -25.22 23.18
CA ALA A 415 -24.54 -24.52 24.38
C ALA A 415 -25.37 -23.26 24.67
N ASP A 416 -25.67 -22.47 23.64
CA ASP A 416 -26.52 -21.28 23.75
C ASP A 416 -27.94 -21.65 24.14
N ALA A 417 -28.50 -22.74 23.58
CA ALA A 417 -29.82 -23.27 23.96
C ALA A 417 -29.86 -23.79 25.40
N GLN A 418 -28.79 -24.43 25.87
CA GLN A 418 -28.67 -24.88 27.26
C GLN A 418 -28.56 -23.67 28.20
N ALA A 419 -27.72 -22.67 27.88
CA ALA A 419 -27.59 -21.47 28.69
C ALA A 419 -28.92 -20.68 28.76
N GLN A 420 -29.68 -20.65 27.66
CA GLN A 420 -31.00 -20.02 27.64
C GLN A 420 -32.02 -20.80 28.47
N ALA A 421 -32.02 -22.12 28.40
CA ALA A 421 -32.89 -22.98 29.22
C ALA A 421 -32.56 -22.87 30.73
N GLU A 422 -31.28 -22.77 31.09
CA GLU A 422 -30.87 -22.53 32.49
C GLU A 422 -31.29 -21.14 32.98
N ALA A 423 -31.16 -20.12 32.14
CA ALA A 423 -31.59 -18.74 32.44
C ALA A 423 -33.13 -18.69 32.64
N ASP A 424 -33.89 -19.34 31.77
CA ASP A 424 -35.35 -19.43 31.88
C ASP A 424 -35.79 -20.21 33.12
N ALA A 425 -35.08 -21.28 33.48
CA ALA A 425 -35.33 -22.05 34.72
C ALA A 425 -35.04 -21.20 35.97
N GLN A 426 -33.93 -20.46 36.00
CA GLN A 426 -33.61 -19.53 37.09
C GLN A 426 -34.62 -18.38 37.20
N ALA A 427 -35.10 -17.86 36.07
CA ALA A 427 -36.14 -16.83 36.05
C ALA A 427 -37.49 -17.38 36.58
N ALA A 428 -37.85 -18.62 36.23
CA ALA A 428 -39.05 -19.28 36.74
C ALA A 428 -38.97 -19.54 38.25
N ASP A 429 -37.82 -20.01 38.75
CA ASP A 429 -37.59 -20.22 40.19
C ASP A 429 -37.62 -18.90 40.96
N ALA A 430 -37.02 -17.82 40.40
CA ALA A 430 -37.08 -16.47 40.99
C ALA A 430 -38.53 -15.93 41.04
N GLN A 431 -39.33 -16.18 39.99
CA GLN A 431 -40.75 -15.79 39.98
C GLN A 431 -41.56 -16.61 41.00
N ALA A 432 -41.35 -17.92 41.09
CA ALA A 432 -41.99 -18.77 42.07
C ALA A 432 -41.64 -18.35 43.51
N GLN A 433 -40.39 -17.93 43.75
CA GLN A 433 -39.93 -17.45 45.04
C GLN A 433 -40.55 -16.07 45.37
N ALA A 434 -40.64 -15.17 44.39
CA ALA A 434 -41.32 -13.90 44.57
C ALA A 434 -42.83 -14.03 44.81
N GLU A 435 -43.50 -14.97 44.14
CA GLU A 435 -44.91 -15.31 44.42
C GLU A 435 -45.11 -15.94 45.80
N ALA A 436 -44.22 -16.82 46.26
CA ALA A 436 -44.25 -17.40 47.61
C ALA A 436 -44.03 -16.34 48.69
N ASP A 437 -43.09 -15.39 48.46
CA ASP A 437 -42.84 -14.28 49.37
C ASP A 437 -44.02 -13.29 49.40
N ALA A 438 -44.65 -13.02 48.26
CA ALA A 438 -45.88 -12.21 48.19
C ALA A 438 -47.07 -12.88 48.90
N GLN A 439 -47.24 -14.22 48.77
CA GLN A 439 -48.27 -14.98 49.51
C GLN A 439 -47.97 -15.00 50.98
N ALA A 440 -46.70 -15.11 51.40
CA ALA A 440 -46.30 -15.05 52.80
C ALA A 440 -46.57 -13.65 53.42
N ALA A 441 -46.31 -12.61 52.70
CA ALA A 441 -46.61 -11.23 53.08
C ALA A 441 -48.13 -10.99 53.24
N ALA A 442 -48.91 -11.45 52.24
CA ALA A 442 -50.37 -11.38 52.30
C ALA A 442 -51.00 -12.21 53.48
N ALA A 443 -50.42 -13.38 53.81
CA ALA A 443 -50.78 -14.16 54.95
C ALA A 443 -50.41 -13.49 56.30
N ALA A 444 -49.32 -12.76 56.34
CA ALA A 444 -48.89 -11.94 57.49
C ALA A 444 -49.84 -10.77 57.74
N GLU A 445 -50.29 -10.06 56.65
CA GLU A 445 -51.31 -9.00 56.77
C GLU A 445 -52.68 -9.51 57.18
N ALA A 446 -53.10 -10.73 56.76
CA ALA A 446 -54.36 -11.33 57.17
C ALA A 446 -54.33 -11.79 58.61
N GLY A 447 -53.14 -12.10 59.18
CA GLY A 447 -52.95 -12.57 60.56
C GLY A 447 -52.96 -11.45 61.62
N THR A 448 -52.95 -10.21 61.25
CA THR A 448 -52.91 -9.06 62.18
C THR A 448 -54.26 -8.42 62.44
N ALA A 449 -55.38 -9.04 61.98
CA ALA A 449 -56.73 -8.48 62.16
C ALA A 449 -57.49 -9.03 63.40
N GLU A 450 -56.90 -9.92 64.26
CA GLU A 450 -57.53 -10.30 65.55
C GLU A 450 -56.45 -10.35 66.63
N GLY A 451 -56.46 -9.29 67.53
CA GLY A 451 -55.67 -9.29 68.73
C GLY A 451 -55.47 -7.94 69.37
N GLU A 452 -56.57 -7.34 69.89
CA GLU A 452 -56.47 -6.33 70.94
C GLU A 452 -55.90 -6.94 72.20
N VAL A 453 -54.69 -6.58 72.59
CA VAL A 453 -54.21 -6.78 73.95
C VAL A 453 -53.74 -5.44 74.50
N GLY A 454 -54.61 -4.88 75.37
CA GLY A 454 -54.28 -3.72 76.15
C GLY A 454 -53.19 -3.98 77.17
N ILE A 455 -52.14 -3.26 77.16
CA ILE A 455 -51.17 -3.12 78.24
C ILE A 455 -51.22 -1.71 78.75
N ALA A 456 -51.79 -1.52 79.91
CA ALA A 456 -51.71 -0.27 80.65
C ALA A 456 -50.35 -0.17 81.33
N THR A 457 -49.56 0.87 81.02
CA THR A 457 -48.46 1.30 81.87
C THR A 457 -48.59 2.83 82.11
N GLU A 458 -48.54 3.13 83.38
CA GLU A 458 -48.64 4.50 83.90
C GLU A 458 -47.50 5.40 83.36
N GLY A 459 -47.91 6.55 82.89
CA GLY A 459 -47.00 7.68 82.75
C GLY A 459 -46.54 8.05 81.31
N GLY A 460 -47.39 8.78 80.61
CA GLY A 460 -46.98 9.48 79.41
C GLY A 460 -47.90 9.14 78.22
N GLU A 461 -48.86 10.01 78.01
CA GLU A 461 -49.83 9.95 76.91
C GLU A 461 -49.13 10.19 75.56
N VAL A 462 -49.09 9.16 74.71
CA VAL A 462 -48.71 9.29 73.29
C VAL A 462 -49.95 8.84 72.51
N VAL A 463 -50.69 9.77 71.96
CA VAL A 463 -51.81 9.52 71.06
C VAL A 463 -51.25 9.28 69.66
N ALA A 464 -51.26 8.00 69.23
CA ALA A 464 -51.01 7.69 67.81
C ALA A 464 -52.36 7.47 67.14
N THR A 465 -52.74 8.31 66.22
CA THR A 465 -53.86 8.14 65.29
C THR A 465 -53.36 7.52 63.99
N VAL A 466 -53.89 6.36 63.64
CA VAL A 466 -53.64 5.72 62.33
C VAL A 466 -54.70 6.24 61.36
N GLN A 467 -54.31 6.92 60.34
CA GLN A 467 -55.13 7.21 59.17
C GLN A 467 -54.31 6.79 57.93
N ASP A 468 -54.90 5.90 57.17
CA ASP A 468 -54.39 5.45 55.85
C ASP A 468 -52.97 4.82 55.79
N GLY A 469 -52.67 3.85 56.67
CA GLY A 469 -51.57 2.88 56.42
C GLY A 469 -50.14 3.41 56.51
N GLU A 470 -49.93 4.62 57.05
CA GLU A 470 -48.58 5.17 57.18
C GLU A 470 -48.36 5.68 58.61
N MET A 471 -47.38 5.12 59.33
CA MET A 471 -46.98 5.57 60.66
C MET A 471 -46.06 6.77 60.54
N VAL A 472 -46.54 7.94 60.83
CA VAL A 472 -45.72 9.16 60.99
C VAL A 472 -45.52 9.43 62.49
N ALA A 473 -44.31 9.26 62.95
CA ALA A 473 -43.88 9.71 64.26
C ALA A 473 -43.57 11.21 64.21
N VAL A 474 -44.37 12.02 64.93
CA VAL A 474 -44.10 13.43 65.12
C VAL A 474 -43.32 13.61 66.41
N VAL A 475 -42.06 14.01 66.32
CA VAL A 475 -41.30 14.57 67.44
C VAL A 475 -41.13 16.08 67.13
N GLY A 476 -41.70 16.93 67.96
CA GLY A 476 -41.52 18.38 67.86
C GLY A 476 -40.26 18.87 68.59
N PRO A 477 -39.98 20.18 68.61
CA PRO A 477 -38.82 20.68 67.87
C PRO A 477 -37.65 21.01 68.85
N ALA A 478 -36.44 20.98 68.28
CA ALA A 478 -35.29 21.74 68.77
C ALA A 478 -34.46 22.25 67.61
N ASP A 479 -34.38 23.52 67.57
CA ASP A 479 -33.65 24.52 66.78
C ASP A 479 -32.30 24.07 66.17
N GLY A 480 -32.06 24.57 64.97
CA GLY A 480 -30.67 24.81 64.48
C GLY A 480 -30.43 24.55 63.03
N GLU A 481 -30.64 25.57 62.24
CA GLU A 481 -29.91 26.06 61.07
C GLU A 481 -29.04 25.13 60.19
N THR A 482 -29.26 25.35 58.92
CA THR A 482 -28.41 25.58 57.71
C THR A 482 -28.25 24.45 56.72
N SER A 483 -28.86 24.74 55.59
CA SER A 483 -28.46 24.62 54.16
C SER A 483 -27.33 23.71 53.79
N ALA A 484 -27.55 22.85 52.78
CA ALA A 484 -26.93 22.95 51.44
C ALA A 484 -27.19 21.70 50.59
N GLU A 485 -27.59 21.95 49.38
CA GLU A 485 -27.64 21.05 48.23
C GLU A 485 -26.29 20.37 47.99
N ALA A 486 -26.31 19.10 47.51
CA ALA A 486 -25.15 18.49 46.88
C ALA A 486 -25.60 17.54 45.76
N GLU A 487 -25.32 17.91 44.53
CA GLU A 487 -25.27 17.09 43.33
C GLU A 487 -24.13 16.08 43.41
N PRO A 488 -24.14 14.96 42.62
CA PRO A 488 -23.12 13.93 42.69
C PRO A 488 -21.93 14.24 41.78
N ALA A 489 -20.72 14.16 42.35
CA ALA A 489 -19.44 14.35 41.69
C ALA A 489 -18.87 13.06 41.10
N THR A 490 -18.33 13.18 39.89
CA THR A 490 -17.40 12.26 39.20
C THR A 490 -16.03 12.27 39.86
N PRO A 491 -15.23 11.18 39.80
CA PRO A 491 -13.88 11.17 40.37
C PRO A 491 -12.83 11.68 39.39
N GLU A 492 -12.16 12.73 39.78
CA GLU A 492 -10.94 13.26 39.16
C GLU A 492 -9.65 12.65 39.73
N ALA A 493 -8.62 12.70 38.88
CA ALA A 493 -7.27 12.22 39.05
C ALA A 493 -6.52 12.84 40.24
N VAL A 494 -5.65 12.04 40.86
CA VAL A 494 -4.71 12.49 41.89
C VAL A 494 -3.38 12.82 41.21
N SER A 495 -3.02 14.09 41.21
CA SER A 495 -1.66 14.60 41.02
C SER A 495 -0.94 14.64 42.36
N ASN A 496 0.29 14.16 42.40
CA ASN A 496 1.16 14.36 43.55
C ASN A 496 2.36 15.22 43.14
N SER A 497 2.46 16.38 43.79
CA SER A 497 3.55 17.36 43.69
C SER A 497 4.34 17.39 44.98
N GLY A 498 5.65 17.64 44.83
CA GLY A 498 6.55 18.08 45.89
C GLY A 498 7.63 17.06 46.20
N GLU A 499 8.89 17.33 46.20
CA GLU A 499 9.59 18.47 46.84
C GLU A 499 11.07 18.48 46.38
N GLU A 500 11.58 19.66 46.19
CA GLU A 500 12.99 20.00 45.91
C GLU A 500 13.91 19.60 47.04
N THR A 501 15.14 19.18 46.74
CA THR A 501 16.31 19.56 47.53
C THR A 501 17.60 19.61 46.71
N GLU A 502 18.30 20.65 46.94
CA GLU A 502 19.51 21.26 46.43
C GLU A 502 20.73 20.37 46.18
N THR A 503 21.51 20.84 45.22
CA THR A 503 22.95 20.66 44.93
C THR A 503 23.88 20.84 46.14
N PRO A 504 25.18 20.36 46.07
CA PRO A 504 26.17 21.20 45.42
C PRO A 504 27.32 20.50 44.65
N ALA A 505 27.96 21.35 43.86
CA ALA A 505 29.09 21.20 42.97
C ALA A 505 30.41 20.67 43.61
N ALA A 506 31.25 20.01 42.78
CA ALA A 506 32.71 20.13 42.79
C ALA A 506 33.29 19.62 41.46
N ALA A 507 33.98 20.49 40.77
CA ALA A 507 35.04 20.23 39.78
C ALA A 507 36.40 20.50 40.47
N PRO A 508 37.58 20.37 39.80
CA PRO A 508 38.11 19.44 38.82
C PRO A 508 39.48 18.87 39.22
N SER A 509 40.07 17.94 38.50
CA SER A 509 41.55 17.81 38.49
C SER A 509 42.05 17.21 37.17
N ASP A 510 43.02 17.90 36.65
CA ASP A 510 43.87 17.74 35.49
C ASP A 510 44.75 16.47 35.47
N ALA A 511 45.40 16.32 34.32
CA ALA A 511 46.61 15.55 33.98
C ALA A 511 46.32 14.09 33.51
N ASP A 512 46.81 13.59 32.39
CA ASP A 512 48.08 13.78 31.72
C ASP A 512 48.04 13.15 30.31
N LYS A 513 48.69 13.81 29.34
CA LYS A 513 49.22 13.23 28.10
C LYS A 513 50.65 12.76 28.40
N PRO A 514 51.42 11.92 27.62
CA PRO A 514 51.41 11.83 26.16
C PRO A 514 51.82 10.45 25.55
N ALA A 515 51.76 10.41 24.20
CA ALA A 515 52.66 9.81 23.18
C ALA A 515 52.80 8.25 23.11
N GLU A 516 52.44 7.66 22.02
CA GLU A 516 53.20 7.39 20.79
C GLU A 516 52.24 7.01 19.64
#